data_ebbada4f53b8c02ae189b04ee28351e1
#
_entry.id   ebbada4f53b8c02ae189b04ee28351e1
#
_cell.length_a   1.000
_cell.length_b   1.000
_cell.length_c   1.000
_cell.angle_alpha   90.00
_cell.angle_beta   90.00
_cell.angle_gamma   90.00
#
_symmetry.space_group_name_H-M   'P 1'
#
loop_
_entity.id
_entity.type
_entity.pdbx_description
1 polymer ?
#
loop_
_entity_poly.entity_id
_entity_poly.type
_entity_poly.pdbx_seq_one_letter_code
_entity_poly.pdbx_strand_id
1 'polypeptide(L)'
;MGRTIRKEQPDGWNGSHLLKCTHSLNSRSRIDYLMYCNVLKTMSAGRLKVYVYGKRYHSIEGGRIRYVNDWQVSSAEKWDVKKT
;
A
#
# COMPACT_ATOMS: atom_id res chain seq x y z
N MET A 1 4.56 -6.96 -15.68
CA MET A 1 3.22 -6.46 -15.40
C MET A 1 3.16 -5.76 -14.08
N GLY A 2 2.42 -4.68 -14.02
CA GLY A 2 2.23 -3.95 -12.78
C GLY A 2 1.28 -4.67 -11.83
N ARG A 3 1.23 -4.20 -10.61
CA ARG A 3 0.28 -4.68 -9.62
C ARG A 3 -1.02 -3.92 -9.73
N THR A 4 -2.10 -4.57 -9.33
CA THR A 4 -3.43 -3.96 -9.32
C THR A 4 -3.52 -2.91 -8.23
N ILE A 5 -4.09 -1.76 -8.56
CA ILE A 5 -4.39 -0.71 -7.59
C ILE A 5 -5.74 -0.08 -7.94
N ARG A 6 -6.49 0.35 -6.94
CA ARG A 6 -7.75 1.05 -7.18
C ARG A 6 -7.45 2.44 -7.72
N LYS A 7 -8.25 2.87 -8.70
CA LYS A 7 -8.09 4.19 -9.29
C LYS A 7 -8.53 5.31 -8.36
N GLU A 8 -9.53 5.04 -7.54
CA GLU A 8 -10.05 6.01 -6.59
C GLU A 8 -9.08 6.17 -5.43
N GLN A 9 -8.61 7.40 -5.23
CA GLN A 9 -7.64 7.68 -4.19
C GLN A 9 -8.34 8.13 -2.91
N PRO A 10 -7.88 7.63 -1.75
CA PRO A 10 -8.48 8.03 -0.49
C PRO A 10 -8.09 9.45 -0.11
N ASP A 11 -9.00 10.13 0.57
CA ASP A 11 -8.71 11.42 1.15
C ASP A 11 -7.61 11.28 2.21
N GLY A 12 -6.71 12.21 2.23
CA GLY A 12 -5.61 12.19 3.20
C GLY A 12 -4.34 11.47 2.74
N TRP A 13 -4.40 10.72 1.64
CA TRP A 13 -3.19 10.14 1.07
C TRP A 13 -2.27 11.25 0.56
N ASN A 14 -1.01 11.20 0.98
CA ASN A 14 -0.05 12.27 0.66
C ASN A 14 0.59 12.16 -0.72
N GLY A 15 0.31 11.07 -1.45
CA GLY A 15 0.81 10.91 -2.80
C GLY A 15 2.21 10.33 -2.91
N SER A 16 2.85 9.97 -1.80
CA SER A 16 4.25 9.60 -1.82
C SER A 16 4.54 8.11 -1.94
N HIS A 17 3.75 7.25 -1.28
CA HIS A 17 4.08 5.84 -1.16
C HIS A 17 2.88 4.92 -1.35
N LEU A 18 3.20 3.68 -1.72
CA LEU A 18 2.24 2.58 -1.85
C LEU A 18 2.79 1.37 -1.11
N LEU A 19 1.91 0.58 -0.52
CA LEU A 19 2.26 -0.65 0.16
C LEU A 19 2.01 -1.83 -0.78
N LYS A 20 3.02 -2.68 -0.95
CA LYS A 20 2.92 -3.90 -1.76
C LYS A 20 2.29 -5.00 -0.94
N CYS A 21 1.23 -5.58 -1.45
CA CYS A 21 0.47 -6.62 -0.77
C CYS A 21 0.25 -7.82 -1.67
N THR A 22 -0.02 -8.95 -1.05
CA THR A 22 -0.39 -10.17 -1.75
C THR A 22 -1.61 -10.77 -1.07
N HIS A 23 -2.60 -11.14 -1.85
CA HIS A 23 -3.81 -11.80 -1.37
C HIS A 23 -3.89 -13.20 -1.97
N SER A 24 -4.00 -14.20 -1.12
CA SER A 24 -4.17 -15.58 -1.56
C SER A 24 -5.63 -15.86 -1.87
N LEU A 25 -5.92 -16.25 -3.10
CA LEU A 25 -7.26 -16.67 -3.51
C LEU A 25 -7.50 -18.13 -3.10
N ASN A 26 -6.47 -18.95 -3.27
CA ASN A 26 -6.47 -20.36 -2.85
C ASN A 26 -5.01 -20.81 -2.75
N SER A 27 -4.77 -22.11 -2.58
CA SER A 27 -3.40 -22.62 -2.41
C SER A 27 -2.50 -22.43 -3.63
N ARG A 28 -3.06 -22.12 -4.80
CA ARG A 28 -2.31 -22.00 -6.06
C ARG A 28 -2.37 -20.62 -6.70
N SER A 29 -3.31 -19.79 -6.28
CA SER A 29 -3.55 -18.50 -6.93
C SER A 29 -3.38 -17.35 -5.94
N ARG A 30 -2.67 -16.31 -6.39
CA ARG A 30 -2.43 -15.10 -5.60
C ARG A 30 -2.67 -13.87 -6.47
N ILE A 31 -3.09 -12.80 -5.84
CA ILE A 31 -3.18 -11.50 -6.47
C ILE A 31 -2.18 -10.57 -5.78
N ASP A 32 -1.31 -9.97 -6.57
CA ASP A 32 -0.44 -8.90 -6.08
C ASP A 32 -1.15 -7.58 -6.30
N TYR A 33 -1.17 -6.74 -5.28
CA TYR A 33 -1.86 -5.47 -5.36
C TYR A 33 -1.13 -4.41 -4.53
N LEU A 34 -1.52 -3.17 -4.77
CA LEU A 34 -0.97 -2.01 -4.06
C LEU A 34 -2.06 -1.36 -3.25
N MET A 35 -1.70 -0.86 -2.08
CA MET A 35 -2.59 -0.06 -1.24
C MET A 35 -1.98 1.30 -1.02
N TYR A 36 -2.81 2.33 -1.00
CA TYR A 36 -2.35 3.68 -0.67
C TYR A 36 -1.91 3.71 0.79
N CYS A 37 -0.75 4.29 1.06
CA CYS A 37 -0.27 4.45 2.43
C CYS A 37 0.54 5.74 2.60
N ASN A 38 0.57 6.22 3.83
CA ASN A 38 1.44 7.31 4.24
C ASN A 38 2.48 6.75 5.20
N VAL A 39 3.75 7.03 4.94
CA VAL A 39 4.82 6.65 5.86
C VAL A 39 4.82 7.66 7.01
N LEU A 40 4.57 7.18 8.22
CA LEU A 40 4.49 8.03 9.40
C LEU A 40 5.82 8.16 10.13
N LYS A 41 6.61 7.08 10.17
CA LYS A 41 7.86 7.08 10.91
C LYS A 41 8.75 5.94 10.42
N THR A 42 10.06 6.22 10.37
CA THR A 42 11.06 5.18 10.15
C THR A 42 11.43 4.58 11.50
N MET A 43 11.31 3.27 11.61
CA MET A 43 11.62 2.53 12.82
C MET A 43 12.98 1.86 12.68
N SER A 44 13.46 1.25 13.74
CA SER A 44 14.72 0.53 13.72
C SER A 44 14.60 -0.78 12.92
N ALA A 45 15.73 -1.35 12.53
CA ALA A 45 15.82 -2.64 11.84
C ALA A 45 15.05 -2.70 10.51
N GLY A 46 15.04 -1.58 9.76
CA GLY A 46 14.44 -1.56 8.43
C GLY A 46 12.93 -1.63 8.42
N ARG A 47 12.26 -1.25 9.50
CA ARG A 47 10.81 -1.25 9.59
C ARG A 47 10.26 0.16 9.48
N LEU A 48 9.05 0.25 8.97
CA LEU A 48 8.33 1.52 8.81
C LEU A 48 6.98 1.45 9.51
N LYS A 49 6.61 2.55 10.16
CA LYS A 49 5.25 2.73 10.66
C LYS A 49 4.47 3.46 9.58
N VAL A 50 3.42 2.85 9.08
CA VAL A 50 2.63 3.41 7.98
C VAL A 50 1.15 3.44 8.34
N TYR A 51 0.45 4.43 7.80
CA TYR A 51 -1.00 4.42 7.80
C TYR A 51 -1.47 3.90 6.45
N VAL A 52 -2.20 2.79 6.46
CA VAL A 52 -2.67 2.13 5.23
C VAL A 52 -4.15 2.43 5.04
N TYR A 53 -4.50 2.94 3.88
CA TYR A 53 -5.89 3.24 3.53
C TYR A 53 -6.55 2.00 2.97
N GLY A 54 -7.74 1.67 3.50
CA GLY A 54 -8.45 0.47 3.13
C GLY A 54 -8.07 -0.72 4.01
N LYS A 55 -8.90 -1.73 4.00
CA LYS A 55 -8.70 -2.95 4.79
C LYS A 55 -8.35 -4.14 3.92
N ARG A 56 -8.76 -4.10 2.67
CA ARG A 56 -8.58 -5.19 1.71
C ARG A 56 -8.27 -4.63 0.34
N TYR A 57 -7.79 -5.48 -0.56
CA TYR A 57 -7.40 -5.04 -1.89
C TYR A 57 -8.54 -4.40 -2.69
N HIS A 58 -9.78 -4.70 -2.37
CA HIS A 58 -10.95 -4.18 -3.08
C HIS A 58 -11.69 -3.06 -2.33
N SER A 59 -11.13 -2.58 -1.23
CA SER A 59 -11.78 -1.53 -0.43
C SER A 59 -10.78 -0.43 -0.11
N ILE A 60 -11.22 0.81 -0.26
CA ILE A 60 -10.44 1.98 0.14
C ILE A 60 -11.03 2.65 1.38
N GLU A 61 -12.15 2.15 1.88
CA GLU A 61 -12.77 2.69 3.08
C GLU A 61 -12.06 2.25 4.34
N GLY A 62 -11.93 3.18 5.29
CA GLY A 62 -11.24 2.93 6.54
C GLY A 62 -9.74 2.96 6.37
N GLY A 63 -9.05 2.54 7.41
CA GLY A 63 -7.60 2.50 7.41
C GLY A 63 -7.09 2.05 8.75
N ARG A 64 -5.79 1.77 8.80
CA ARG A 64 -5.15 1.34 10.05
C ARG A 64 -3.64 1.59 9.99
N ILE A 65 -3.06 1.67 11.17
CA ILE A 65 -1.61 1.75 11.31
C ILE A 65 -1.04 0.34 11.24
N ARG A 66 0.02 0.18 10.45
CA ARG A 66 0.75 -1.09 10.34
C ARG A 66 2.24 -0.84 10.48
N TYR A 67 2.94 -1.85 10.96
CA TYR A 67 4.39 -1.86 11.02
C TYR A 67 4.88 -2.87 9.98
N VAL A 68 5.56 -2.40 8.96
CA VAL A 68 5.95 -3.22 7.81
C VAL A 68 7.45 -3.09 7.56
N ASN A 69 7.99 -4.01 6.76
CA ASN A 69 9.38 -3.91 6.32
C ASN A 69 9.50 -2.84 5.24
N ASP A 70 10.63 -2.16 5.19
CA ASP A 70 10.85 -1.07 4.24
C ASP A 70 10.72 -1.52 2.77
N TRP A 71 11.09 -2.76 2.46
CA TRP A 71 10.99 -3.28 1.10
C TRP A 71 9.54 -3.49 0.64
N GLN A 72 8.59 -3.50 1.57
CA GLN A 72 7.17 -3.63 1.24
C GLN A 72 6.54 -2.31 0.79
N VAL A 73 7.23 -1.21 1.03
CA VAL A 73 6.76 0.14 0.68
C VAL A 73 7.61 0.66 -0.47
N SER A 74 6.95 1.25 -1.45
CA SER A 74 7.67 1.85 -2.58
C SER A 74 7.08 3.21 -2.92
N SER A 75 7.89 4.02 -3.61
CA SER A 75 7.43 5.30 -4.11
C SER A 75 6.27 5.12 -5.08
N ALA A 76 5.28 5.99 -4.99
CA ALA A 76 4.17 5.99 -5.93
C ALA A 76 4.66 6.21 -7.37
N GLU A 77 5.72 7.01 -7.52
CA GLU A 77 6.34 7.29 -8.80
C GLU A 77 6.83 6.03 -9.52
N LYS A 78 7.33 5.07 -8.77
CA LYS A 78 7.77 3.79 -9.30
C LYS A 78 6.66 3.06 -10.08
N TRP A 79 5.42 3.29 -9.71
CA TRP A 79 4.25 2.65 -10.30
C TRP A 79 3.44 3.57 -11.19
N ASP A 80 3.98 4.75 -11.51
CA ASP A 80 3.29 5.79 -12.29
C ASP A 80 1.97 6.24 -11.67
N VAL A 81 1.89 6.23 -10.36
CA VAL A 81 0.71 6.67 -9.63
C VAL A 81 0.97 8.08 -9.12
N LYS A 82 0.08 9.00 -9.49
CA LYS A 82 0.16 10.40 -9.06
C LYS A 82 -1.06 10.77 -8.27
N LYS A 83 -0.86 11.57 -7.25
CA LYS A 83 -1.99 12.10 -6.48
C LYS A 83 -2.79 13.05 -7.34
N THR A 84 -4.07 12.82 -7.39
CA THR A 84 -5.03 13.67 -8.11
C THR A 84 -5.53 14.80 -7.24
#